data_4a57bf95c22a49f541d37a2563d0106b
#
_entry.id   4a57bf95c22a49f541d37a2563d0106b
#
_cell.length_a   1.000
_cell.length_b   1.000
_cell.length_c   1.000
_cell.angle_alpha   90.00
_cell.angle_beta   90.00
_cell.angle_gamma   90.00
#
_symmetry.space_group_name_H-M   'P 1'
#
loop_
_entity.id
_entity.type
_entity.pdbx_description
1 polymer ?
#
loop_
_entity_poly.entity_id
_entity_poly.type
_entity_poly.pdbx_seq_one_letter_code
_entity_poly.pdbx_strand_id
1 'polypeptide(L)'
;MSYWDSRKHFNYYQQVLKYAKKYVPQGHNVLDVGGGDCNYISWFSWITYKEVVDIKASKPIDGVVSTRCDFLEYKPKHVFDLVLCLQVLEHLEDPRAFCDKLLSTGQHIIVSVPYQWPEGTCVGHIQDPVDEKKLQSWMRQPALEKNIVTDGRMRRLVAIYKSGASPHFSPGGGKRA
;
A
#
# COMPACT_ATOMS: atom_id res chain seq x y z
N MET A 1 9.56 12.85 19.37
CA MET A 1 8.36 12.08 18.93
C MET A 1 8.62 11.64 17.51
N SER A 2 8.50 10.36 17.19
CA SER A 2 8.73 9.87 15.80
C SER A 2 7.57 10.27 14.90
N TYR A 3 7.79 10.24 13.58
CA TYR A 3 6.73 10.45 12.58
C TYR A 3 5.57 9.47 12.80
N TRP A 4 5.88 8.20 13.11
CA TRP A 4 4.89 7.18 13.42
C TRP A 4 4.10 7.49 14.71
N ASP A 5 4.75 7.96 15.77
CA ASP A 5 4.07 8.28 17.03
C ASP A 5 2.97 9.33 16.86
N SER A 6 3.14 10.28 15.95
CA SER A 6 2.14 11.29 15.65
C SER A 6 0.96 10.77 14.81
N ARG A 7 1.10 9.60 14.17
CA ARG A 7 0.13 9.08 13.19
C ARG A 7 -0.58 7.79 13.59
N LYS A 8 0.01 7.00 14.50
CA LYS A 8 -0.52 5.68 14.90
C LYS A 8 -1.97 5.69 15.43
N HIS A 9 -2.51 6.86 15.76
CA HIS A 9 -3.89 7.01 16.23
C HIS A 9 -4.90 7.26 15.11
N PHE A 10 -4.47 7.46 13.87
CA PHE A 10 -5.38 7.75 12.77
C PHE A 10 -6.26 6.55 12.45
N ASN A 11 -7.55 6.82 12.32
CA ASN A 11 -8.58 5.80 12.10
C ASN A 11 -8.42 5.07 10.76
N TYR A 12 -7.80 5.72 9.76
CA TYR A 12 -7.63 5.06 8.47
C TYR A 12 -6.71 3.83 8.54
N TYR A 13 -5.75 3.77 9.47
CA TYR A 13 -4.95 2.56 9.71
C TYR A 13 -5.82 1.41 10.23
N GLN A 14 -6.81 1.72 11.08
CA GLN A 14 -7.77 0.71 11.57
C GLN A 14 -8.65 0.20 10.43
N GLN A 15 -9.05 1.10 9.50
CA GLN A 15 -9.81 0.69 8.32
C GLN A 15 -8.99 -0.20 7.40
N VAL A 16 -7.70 0.11 7.19
CA VAL A 16 -6.75 -0.75 6.44
C VAL A 16 -6.66 -2.13 7.08
N LEU A 17 -6.47 -2.19 8.41
CA LEU A 17 -6.38 -3.44 9.15
C LEU A 17 -7.68 -4.26 9.05
N LYS A 18 -8.85 -3.60 9.11
CA LYS A 18 -10.17 -4.23 8.95
C LYS A 18 -10.29 -4.89 7.58
N TYR A 19 -9.90 -4.20 6.50
CA TYR A 19 -9.93 -4.76 5.16
C TYR A 19 -8.96 -5.93 5.01
N ALA A 20 -7.74 -5.79 5.50
CA ALA A 20 -6.75 -6.86 5.44
C ALA A 20 -7.24 -8.13 6.16
N LYS A 21 -7.80 -8.00 7.37
CA LYS A 21 -8.39 -9.14 8.10
C LYS A 21 -9.58 -9.77 7.39
N LYS A 22 -10.40 -8.96 6.71
CA LYS A 22 -11.60 -9.44 5.99
C LYS A 22 -11.23 -10.20 4.72
N TYR A 23 -10.27 -9.68 3.94
CA TYR A 23 -9.99 -10.17 2.60
C TYR A 23 -8.75 -11.06 2.51
N VAL A 24 -7.83 -10.93 3.47
CA VAL A 24 -6.55 -11.67 3.51
C VAL A 24 -6.31 -12.30 4.91
N PRO A 25 -7.31 -13.01 5.48
CA PRO A 25 -7.22 -13.53 6.85
C PRO A 25 -6.16 -14.64 7.00
N GLN A 26 -5.77 -15.27 5.91
CA GLN A 26 -4.76 -16.35 5.86
C GLN A 26 -3.56 -15.95 5.00
N GLY A 27 -3.31 -14.65 4.82
CA GLY A 27 -2.16 -14.16 4.07
C GLY A 27 -0.84 -14.53 4.73
N HIS A 28 0.15 -14.89 3.90
CA HIS A 28 1.49 -15.27 4.35
C HIS A 28 2.50 -14.14 4.18
N ASN A 29 2.25 -13.23 3.24
CA ASN A 29 3.17 -12.15 2.92
C ASN A 29 2.47 -10.82 2.63
N VAL A 30 3.10 -9.73 3.05
CA VAL A 30 2.63 -8.35 2.82
C VAL A 30 3.78 -7.45 2.40
N LEU A 31 3.53 -6.61 1.41
CA LEU A 31 4.41 -5.55 0.96
C LEU A 31 3.78 -4.19 1.31
N ASP A 32 4.55 -3.32 1.93
CA ASP A 32 4.20 -1.92 2.14
C ASP A 32 5.02 -1.03 1.20
N VAL A 33 4.36 -0.37 0.28
CA VAL A 33 4.98 0.48 -0.74
C VAL A 33 4.88 1.94 -0.31
N GLY A 34 6.04 2.57 -0.12
CA GLY A 34 6.13 3.94 0.38
C GLY A 34 5.85 4.04 1.88
N GLY A 35 6.11 2.96 2.64
CA GLY A 35 5.84 2.89 4.08
C GLY A 35 6.67 3.86 4.93
N GLY A 36 7.81 4.33 4.42
CA GLY A 36 8.68 5.26 5.11
C GLY A 36 9.06 4.78 6.51
N ASP A 37 8.97 5.68 7.49
CA ASP A 37 9.24 5.39 8.90
C ASP A 37 7.99 4.93 9.69
N CYS A 38 6.92 4.50 8.99
CA CYS A 38 5.68 4.04 9.63
C CYS A 38 5.78 2.57 10.01
N ASN A 39 5.64 2.26 11.30
CA ASN A 39 5.72 0.89 11.82
C ASN A 39 4.35 0.17 11.84
N TYR A 40 3.35 0.63 11.08
CA TYR A 40 2.03 -0.01 11.13
C TYR A 40 2.02 -1.41 10.51
N ILE A 41 2.97 -1.75 9.65
CA ILE A 41 3.12 -3.09 9.07
C ILE A 41 3.29 -4.17 10.16
N SER A 42 3.81 -3.83 11.32
CA SER A 42 3.90 -4.74 12.47
C SER A 42 2.53 -5.16 13.04
N TRP A 43 1.45 -4.40 12.75
CA TRP A 43 0.10 -4.74 13.20
C TRP A 43 -0.49 -5.98 12.49
N PHE A 44 0.11 -6.37 11.36
CA PHE A 44 -0.29 -7.57 10.60
C PHE A 44 0.32 -8.83 11.24
N SER A 45 0.00 -9.08 12.52
CA SER A 45 0.63 -10.14 13.33
C SER A 45 0.38 -11.57 12.81
N TRP A 46 -0.66 -11.78 12.02
CA TRP A 46 -0.96 -13.08 11.40
C TRP A 46 -0.18 -13.33 10.10
N ILE A 47 0.49 -12.33 9.54
CA ILE A 47 1.31 -12.43 8.33
C ILE A 47 2.76 -12.63 8.74
N THR A 48 3.38 -13.69 8.23
CA THR A 48 4.75 -14.08 8.60
C THR A 48 5.82 -13.28 7.87
N TYR A 49 5.68 -13.07 6.55
CA TYR A 49 6.65 -12.31 5.77
C TYR A 49 6.16 -10.88 5.56
N LYS A 50 6.98 -9.94 5.95
CA LYS A 50 6.69 -8.50 5.84
C LYS A 50 7.84 -7.80 5.14
N GLU A 51 7.54 -6.99 4.15
CA GLU A 51 8.54 -6.20 3.43
C GLU A 51 8.04 -4.78 3.23
N VAL A 52 8.95 -3.82 3.36
CA VAL A 52 8.74 -2.39 3.04
C VAL A 52 9.64 -2.03 1.87
N VAL A 53 9.08 -1.39 0.86
CA VAL A 53 9.83 -0.77 -0.25
C VAL A 53 9.60 0.73 -0.23
N ASP A 54 10.69 1.50 -0.16
CA ASP A 54 10.65 2.96 -0.19
C ASP A 54 11.88 3.51 -0.93
N ILE A 55 11.73 4.66 -1.58
CA ILE A 55 12.87 5.37 -2.20
C ILE A 55 13.85 5.92 -1.17
N LYS A 56 13.37 6.18 0.04
CA LYS A 56 14.18 6.59 1.19
C LYS A 56 14.56 5.37 2.03
N ALA A 57 15.69 5.46 2.72
CA ALA A 57 16.00 4.47 3.73
C ALA A 57 15.01 4.59 4.90
N SER A 58 14.31 3.52 5.20
CA SER A 58 13.44 3.42 6.39
C SER A 58 14.21 2.93 7.60
N LYS A 59 13.72 3.28 8.79
CA LYS A 59 14.28 2.73 10.03
C LYS A 59 14.02 1.22 10.09
N PRO A 60 14.98 0.43 10.60
CA PRO A 60 14.77 -1.00 10.78
C PRO A 60 13.54 -1.27 11.68
N ILE A 61 12.71 -2.20 11.24
CA ILE A 61 11.56 -2.72 12.01
C ILE A 61 11.85 -4.21 12.22
N ASP A 62 11.74 -4.67 13.46
CA ASP A 62 12.02 -6.07 13.78
C ASP A 62 11.08 -7.02 13.00
N GLY A 63 11.66 -8.06 12.39
CA GLY A 63 10.93 -9.02 11.57
C GLY A 63 10.41 -8.48 10.23
N VAL A 64 10.87 -7.31 9.78
CA VAL A 64 10.47 -6.70 8.50
C VAL A 64 11.68 -6.51 7.59
N VAL A 65 11.58 -6.99 6.37
CA VAL A 65 12.58 -6.73 5.32
C VAL A 65 12.40 -5.31 4.80
N SER A 66 13.50 -4.54 4.72
CA SER A 66 13.48 -3.19 4.15
C SER A 66 14.29 -3.14 2.87
N THR A 67 13.65 -2.72 1.78
CA THR A 67 14.26 -2.57 0.46
C THR A 67 14.22 -1.10 0.05
N ARG A 68 15.40 -0.48 -0.09
CA ARG A 68 15.48 0.89 -0.63
C ARG A 68 15.52 0.83 -2.14
N CYS A 69 14.45 1.22 -2.80
CA CYS A 69 14.31 1.15 -4.25
C CYS A 69 13.15 2.05 -4.72
N ASP A 70 13.23 2.56 -5.96
CA ASP A 70 12.04 3.05 -6.64
C ASP A 70 11.11 1.85 -6.89
N PHE A 71 9.86 1.97 -6.44
CA PHE A 71 8.90 0.87 -6.60
C PHE A 71 8.68 0.52 -8.08
N LEU A 72 8.76 1.47 -9.00
CA LEU A 72 8.64 1.18 -10.43
C LEU A 72 9.77 0.28 -10.95
N GLU A 73 10.94 0.31 -10.32
CA GLU A 73 12.08 -0.55 -10.63
C GLU A 73 12.14 -1.83 -9.76
N TYR A 74 11.37 -1.86 -8.67
CA TYR A 74 11.35 -3.01 -7.77
C TYR A 74 10.92 -4.29 -8.49
N LYS A 75 11.66 -5.37 -8.28
CA LYS A 75 11.39 -6.69 -8.85
C LYS A 75 11.01 -7.67 -7.74
N PRO A 76 9.71 -7.88 -7.50
CA PRO A 76 9.26 -8.80 -6.47
C PRO A 76 9.68 -10.24 -6.80
N LYS A 77 10.11 -11.00 -5.80
CA LYS A 77 10.49 -12.42 -5.94
C LYS A 77 9.27 -13.34 -6.05
N HIS A 78 8.10 -12.86 -5.66
CA HIS A 78 6.83 -13.57 -5.67
C HIS A 78 5.69 -12.57 -5.73
N VAL A 79 4.47 -13.04 -6.04
CA VAL A 79 3.26 -12.23 -5.92
C VAL A 79 2.87 -12.17 -4.45
N PHE A 80 2.65 -10.96 -3.92
CA PHE A 80 2.25 -10.77 -2.53
C PHE A 80 0.75 -11.05 -2.34
N ASP A 81 0.38 -11.64 -1.20
CA ASP A 81 -1.04 -11.81 -0.84
C ASP A 81 -1.70 -10.46 -0.59
N LEU A 82 -0.94 -9.52 -0.01
CA LEU A 82 -1.37 -8.17 0.29
C LEU A 82 -0.29 -7.15 -0.08
N VAL A 83 -0.69 -6.11 -0.79
CA VAL A 83 0.14 -4.92 -1.05
C VAL A 83 -0.57 -3.70 -0.45
N LEU A 84 0.17 -2.90 0.25
CA LEU A 84 -0.28 -1.65 0.86
C LEU A 84 0.39 -0.48 0.15
N CYS A 85 -0.38 0.58 -0.13
CA CYS A 85 0.11 1.83 -0.69
C CYS A 85 -0.68 2.97 -0.06
N LEU A 86 -0.15 3.53 1.03
CA LEU A 86 -0.90 4.44 1.87
C LEU A 86 -0.31 5.84 1.86
N GLN A 87 -1.09 6.81 1.34
CA GLN A 87 -0.69 8.22 1.24
C GLN A 87 0.59 8.39 0.40
N VAL A 88 0.58 7.79 -0.79
CA VAL A 88 1.70 7.81 -1.75
C VAL A 88 1.25 8.36 -3.11
N LEU A 89 0.10 7.91 -3.62
CA LEU A 89 -0.34 8.19 -4.99
C LEU A 89 -0.52 9.69 -5.26
N GLU A 90 -0.86 10.46 -4.25
CA GLU A 90 -1.02 11.91 -4.33
C GLU A 90 0.27 12.69 -4.60
N HIS A 91 1.41 12.04 -4.40
CA HIS A 91 2.75 12.63 -4.62
C HIS A 91 3.33 12.29 -5.99
N LEU A 92 2.71 11.41 -6.78
CA LEU A 92 3.29 10.85 -8.00
C LEU A 92 2.87 11.64 -9.24
N GLU A 93 3.78 11.83 -10.18
CA GLU A 93 3.49 12.40 -11.49
C GLU A 93 2.61 11.48 -12.32
N ASP A 94 2.90 10.18 -12.32
CA ASP A 94 2.10 9.14 -13.00
C ASP A 94 1.57 8.09 -12.01
N PRO A 95 0.44 8.37 -11.33
CA PRO A 95 -0.20 7.40 -10.45
C PRO A 95 -0.72 6.16 -11.19
N ARG A 96 -0.99 6.25 -12.50
CA ARG A 96 -1.52 5.10 -13.27
C ARG A 96 -0.48 4.01 -13.46
N ALA A 97 0.71 4.36 -13.93
CA ALA A 97 1.80 3.40 -14.07
C ALA A 97 2.12 2.74 -12.71
N PHE A 98 2.07 3.52 -11.63
CA PHE A 98 2.28 3.01 -10.28
C PHE A 98 1.18 2.04 -9.85
N CYS A 99 -0.09 2.36 -10.11
CA CYS A 99 -1.23 1.48 -9.83
C CYS A 99 -1.18 0.18 -10.66
N ASP A 100 -0.80 0.25 -11.95
CA ASP A 100 -0.62 -0.94 -12.78
C ASP A 100 0.43 -1.88 -12.16
N LYS A 101 1.53 -1.32 -11.65
CA LYS A 101 2.55 -2.10 -10.97
C LYS A 101 2.06 -2.65 -9.62
N LEU A 102 1.32 -1.89 -8.82
CA LEU A 102 0.71 -2.41 -7.60
C LEU A 102 -0.16 -3.64 -7.89
N LEU A 103 -1.02 -3.55 -8.92
CA LEU A 103 -1.92 -4.63 -9.34
C LEU A 103 -1.16 -5.87 -9.86
N SER A 104 0.01 -5.69 -10.46
CA SER A 104 0.86 -6.81 -10.90
C SER A 104 1.69 -7.43 -9.78
N THR A 105 1.87 -6.72 -8.66
CA THR A 105 2.74 -7.11 -7.55
C THR A 105 2.00 -7.95 -6.49
N GLY A 106 0.70 -7.75 -6.31
CA GLY A 106 -0.06 -8.46 -5.27
C GLY A 106 -1.43 -8.94 -5.71
N GLN A 107 -2.03 -9.85 -4.93
CA GLN A 107 -3.37 -10.37 -5.14
C GLN A 107 -4.45 -9.40 -4.63
N HIS A 108 -4.21 -8.81 -3.46
CA HIS A 108 -5.05 -7.76 -2.89
C HIS A 108 -4.23 -6.51 -2.67
N ILE A 109 -4.78 -5.37 -3.05
CA ILE A 109 -4.13 -4.08 -2.92
C ILE A 109 -5.01 -3.17 -2.08
N ILE A 110 -4.49 -2.65 -0.98
CA ILE A 110 -5.15 -1.60 -0.20
C ILE A 110 -4.42 -0.29 -0.46
N VAL A 111 -5.17 0.70 -0.92
CA VAL A 111 -4.66 2.05 -1.10
C VAL A 111 -5.38 3.01 -0.17
N SER A 112 -4.68 4.06 0.26
CA SER A 112 -5.33 5.23 0.85
C SER A 112 -4.78 6.50 0.26
N VAL A 113 -5.66 7.49 0.08
CA VAL A 113 -5.33 8.82 -0.44
C VAL A 113 -6.07 9.89 0.35
N PRO A 114 -5.57 11.15 0.40
CA PRO A 114 -6.34 12.28 0.88
C PRO A 114 -7.67 12.38 0.12
N TYR A 115 -8.79 12.58 0.81
CA TYR A 115 -10.09 12.68 0.16
C TYR A 115 -10.55 14.12 0.06
N GLN A 116 -10.57 14.64 -1.17
CA GLN A 116 -10.98 16.00 -1.50
C GLN A 116 -10.25 17.08 -0.70
N TRP A 117 -8.95 16.86 -0.43
CA TRP A 117 -8.14 17.93 0.14
C TRP A 117 -7.96 19.02 -0.90
N PRO A 118 -8.10 20.31 -0.53
CA PRO A 118 -7.83 21.41 -1.45
C PRO A 118 -6.38 21.40 -1.92
N GLU A 119 -6.16 21.81 -3.16
CA GLU A 119 -4.82 22.02 -3.70
C GLU A 119 -4.00 22.93 -2.77
N GLY A 120 -2.72 22.61 -2.58
CA GLY A 120 -1.83 23.33 -1.68
C GLY A 120 -2.01 23.06 -0.18
N THR A 121 -2.93 22.17 0.23
CA THR A 121 -3.11 21.79 1.65
C THR A 121 -1.86 21.13 2.23
N CYS A 122 -1.16 20.34 1.43
CA CYS A 122 0.05 19.63 1.86
C CYS A 122 1.17 19.83 0.84
N VAL A 123 2.37 20.16 1.34
CA VAL A 123 3.55 20.28 0.48
C VAL A 123 3.89 18.93 -0.14
N GLY A 124 4.09 18.92 -1.45
CA GLY A 124 4.41 17.70 -2.22
C GLY A 124 3.20 16.92 -2.72
N HIS A 125 1.97 17.30 -2.37
CA HIS A 125 0.77 16.77 -3.04
C HIS A 125 0.62 17.49 -4.39
N ILE A 126 0.67 16.73 -5.46
CA ILE A 126 0.51 17.26 -6.83
C ILE A 126 -0.77 16.76 -7.49
N GLN A 127 -1.48 15.84 -6.83
CA GLN A 127 -2.69 15.24 -7.37
C GLN A 127 -3.98 15.74 -6.69
N ASP A 128 -3.89 16.56 -5.64
CA ASP A 128 -5.08 17.10 -4.96
C ASP A 128 -5.93 17.98 -5.90
N PRO A 129 -7.26 17.97 -5.77
CA PRO A 129 -8.05 17.07 -4.93
C PRO A 129 -8.19 15.66 -5.54
N VAL A 130 -8.22 14.65 -4.68
CA VAL A 130 -8.50 13.26 -5.07
C VAL A 130 -9.88 12.84 -4.57
N ASP A 131 -10.70 12.28 -5.45
CA ASP A 131 -11.99 11.68 -5.15
C ASP A 131 -12.04 10.20 -5.62
N GLU A 132 -13.17 9.55 -5.45
CA GLU A 132 -13.33 8.16 -5.86
C GLU A 132 -13.20 7.97 -7.37
N LYS A 133 -13.66 8.93 -8.19
CA LYS A 133 -13.57 8.85 -9.66
C LYS A 133 -12.12 8.96 -10.12
N LYS A 134 -11.38 9.89 -9.53
CA LYS A 134 -9.95 10.08 -9.83
C LYS A 134 -9.15 8.83 -9.43
N LEU A 135 -9.36 8.29 -8.21
CA LEU A 135 -8.71 7.06 -7.78
C LEU A 135 -9.08 5.87 -8.68
N GLN A 136 -10.36 5.74 -9.06
CA GLN A 136 -10.80 4.68 -9.97
C GLN A 136 -10.17 4.82 -11.37
N SER A 137 -9.93 6.05 -11.84
CA SER A 137 -9.26 6.29 -13.12
C SER A 137 -7.81 5.83 -13.13
N TRP A 138 -7.13 5.87 -11.98
CA TRP A 138 -5.77 5.35 -11.81
C TRP A 138 -5.75 3.83 -11.71
N MET A 139 -6.65 3.25 -10.90
CA MET A 139 -6.74 1.79 -10.69
C MET A 139 -7.37 1.04 -11.86
N ARG A 140 -8.12 1.75 -12.76
CA ARG A 140 -8.80 1.21 -13.96
C ARG A 140 -9.74 0.03 -13.69
N GLN A 141 -10.14 -0.15 -12.45
CA GLN A 141 -11.09 -1.17 -12.02
C GLN A 141 -11.85 -0.70 -10.79
N PRO A 142 -13.05 -1.24 -10.52
CA PRO A 142 -13.78 -0.93 -9.31
C PRO A 142 -13.09 -1.54 -8.08
N ALA A 143 -13.18 -0.85 -6.95
CA ALA A 143 -12.77 -1.40 -5.67
C ALA A 143 -13.74 -2.51 -5.24
N LEU A 144 -13.24 -3.53 -4.55
CA LEU A 144 -14.08 -4.50 -3.82
C LEU A 144 -14.89 -3.81 -2.72
N GLU A 145 -14.22 -2.88 -2.03
CA GLU A 145 -14.82 -2.10 -0.97
C GLU A 145 -14.03 -0.79 -0.81
N LYS A 146 -14.72 0.29 -0.42
CA LYS A 146 -14.10 1.58 -0.15
C LYS A 146 -14.82 2.27 1.01
N ASN A 147 -14.08 3.10 1.75
CA ASN A 147 -14.62 3.88 2.85
C ASN A 147 -13.90 5.22 2.96
N ILE A 148 -14.64 6.27 3.30
CA ILE A 148 -14.10 7.57 3.62
C ILE A 148 -13.97 7.66 5.14
N VAL A 149 -12.74 7.75 5.62
CA VAL A 149 -12.41 7.79 7.05
C VAL A 149 -12.06 9.23 7.44
N THR A 150 -12.59 9.67 8.57
CA THR A 150 -12.33 11.00 9.11
C THR A 150 -11.37 10.91 10.30
N ASP A 151 -10.31 11.70 10.24
CA ASP A 151 -9.32 11.90 11.29
C ASP A 151 -9.25 13.39 11.61
N GLY A 152 -9.98 13.82 12.66
CA GLY A 152 -10.17 15.24 12.95
C GLY A 152 -10.90 15.96 11.82
N ARG A 153 -10.25 16.95 11.20
CA ARG A 153 -10.79 17.68 10.04
C ARG A 153 -10.39 17.05 8.69
N MET A 154 -9.51 16.07 8.71
CA MET A 154 -8.96 15.46 7.51
C MET A 154 -9.73 14.18 7.15
N ARG A 155 -10.06 14.02 5.89
CA ARG A 155 -10.71 12.81 5.36
C ARG A 155 -9.75 12.05 4.46
N ARG A 156 -9.81 10.74 4.51
CA ARG A 156 -9.03 9.85 3.64
C ARG A 156 -9.93 8.80 3.02
N LEU A 157 -9.74 8.57 1.74
CA LEU A 157 -10.37 7.46 1.03
C LEU A 157 -9.47 6.23 1.19
N VAL A 158 -10.01 5.16 1.74
CA VAL A 158 -9.37 3.84 1.84
C VAL A 158 -10.12 2.89 0.96
N ALA A 159 -9.44 2.20 0.05
CA ALA A 159 -10.05 1.27 -0.88
C ALA A 159 -9.23 0.00 -1.00
N ILE A 160 -9.92 -1.14 -1.20
CA ILE A 160 -9.31 -2.43 -1.46
C ILE A 160 -9.69 -2.94 -2.84
N TYR A 161 -8.72 -3.50 -3.54
CA TYR A 161 -8.85 -4.05 -4.88
C TYR A 161 -8.36 -5.50 -4.89
N LYS A 162 -8.91 -6.30 -5.81
CA LYS A 162 -8.40 -7.63 -6.12
C LYS A 162 -7.78 -7.58 -7.51
N SER A 163 -6.52 -7.96 -7.61
CA SER A 163 -5.85 -8.06 -8.90
C SER A 163 -6.22 -9.35 -9.61
N GLY A 164 -6.00 -9.36 -10.95
CA GLY A 164 -6.04 -10.57 -11.75
C GLY A 164 -4.74 -11.38 -11.71
N ALA A 165 -3.75 -10.97 -10.90
CA ALA A 165 -2.47 -11.66 -10.79
C ALA A 165 -2.67 -13.04 -10.16
N SER A 166 -2.38 -14.09 -10.93
CA SER A 166 -2.33 -15.45 -10.41
C SER A 166 -1.01 -15.67 -9.68
N PRO A 167 -0.97 -16.41 -8.59
CA PRO A 167 0.27 -16.81 -7.95
C PRO A 167 1.00 -17.79 -8.87
N HIS A 168 1.83 -17.29 -9.78
CA HIS A 168 2.76 -18.12 -10.50
C HIS A 168 3.93 -18.45 -9.57
N PHE A 169 3.79 -19.51 -8.81
CA PHE A 169 4.92 -20.23 -8.25
C PHE A 169 5.63 -20.92 -9.42
N SER A 170 6.69 -20.33 -9.94
CA SER A 170 7.65 -21.07 -10.78
C SER A 170 8.57 -21.81 -9.83
N PRO A 171 8.44 -23.15 -9.66
CA PRO A 171 9.45 -23.91 -8.95
C PRO A 171 10.72 -23.80 -9.77
N GLY A 172 11.77 -23.21 -9.17
CA GLY A 172 13.08 -23.10 -9.76
C GLY A 172 13.52 -24.42 -10.33
N GLY A 173 13.78 -24.45 -11.65
CA GLY A 173 14.32 -25.60 -12.35
C GLY A 173 15.70 -25.98 -11.80
N GLY A 174 15.71 -26.84 -10.83
CA GLY A 174 16.92 -27.55 -10.45
C GLY A 174 17.30 -28.49 -11.58
N LYS A 175 18.24 -28.07 -12.44
CA LYS A 175 18.96 -29.00 -13.30
C LYS A 175 19.74 -29.93 -12.37
N ARG A 176 19.31 -31.18 -12.31
CA ARG A 176 20.17 -32.27 -11.84
C ARG A 176 21.20 -32.52 -12.95
N ALA A 177 22.44 -32.35 -12.63
CA ALA A 177 23.58 -32.93 -13.35
C ALA A 177 23.75 -34.39 -12.90
#